data_ac241f6207a0a9b5c45fec1021cf1eed
#
_entry.id   ac241f6207a0a9b5c45fec1021cf1eed
#
_cell.length_a   1.000
_cell.length_b   1.000
_cell.length_c   1.000
_cell.angle_alpha   90.00
_cell.angle_beta   90.00
_cell.angle_gamma   90.00
#
_symmetry.space_group_name_H-M   'P 1'
#
loop_
_entity.id
_entity.type
_entity.pdbx_description
1 polymer ?
#
loop_
_entity_poly.entity_id
_entity_poly.type
_entity_poly.pdbx_seq_one_letter_code
_entity_poly.pdbx_strand_id
1 'polypeptide(L)'
;ETVSTDYDMCDRLYFDELTFERVMDILELENPHGVIVSTGGQIPNNLALKLDAQHMPILGTTARSIDNAEDRDKFSAMLDRIGVDQPEWSALTSMEDVKTFIDKVGFPVLVRPSYVLSGAAMNVCFNQEELERFLKMAATVSKKHPVVISKFMLNTKEIEMDAVAKDGEIIAYAISEHVEFAGVHSGDATIQFPAQKLYVETVRRIKKISGQIARELNISGPFNIQYLARENEIKVIECNLRASRSFPFVSKVLKINFIDIATRIMLGLPVEKPSKNFFDFDYVGVKASQFSFNRLQKADPVIGVDMTSTGEVGCLGEDANAALLTSMLSVGMRVPKKNVLFSIGSPKQKAQMLESARQLIAKGFNIYATLGTSHFLTEAGIPNTTVYQPSEEGTPQAIDLMREGVIEFVVSVPKDIVTDPQNDVCYHVRRAAIDLNVPLLTNARLAAAFINAFCTVDVNDLAIQSWDEYK
;
A
#
# COMPACT_ATOMS: atom_id res chain seq x y z
N GLU A 1 13.21 8.81 -10.73
CA GLU A 1 12.35 8.12 -11.71
C GLU A 1 12.96 8.21 -13.10
N THR A 2 12.99 7.11 -13.86
CA THR A 2 13.65 7.08 -15.17
C THR A 2 13.02 8.05 -16.17
N VAL A 3 11.70 8.01 -16.33
CA VAL A 3 11.00 8.89 -17.30
C VAL A 3 11.14 10.37 -16.96
N SER A 4 11.13 10.73 -15.66
CA SER A 4 11.27 12.12 -15.23
C SER A 4 12.71 12.65 -15.36
N THR A 5 13.68 11.76 -15.58
CA THR A 5 15.10 12.13 -15.80
C THR A 5 15.56 11.92 -17.24
N ASP A 6 14.66 11.51 -18.14
CA ASP A 6 14.95 11.37 -19.55
C ASP A 6 14.91 12.75 -20.23
N TYR A 7 16.07 13.18 -20.73
CA TYR A 7 16.28 14.52 -21.29
C TYR A 7 15.43 14.81 -22.54
N ASP A 8 14.96 13.79 -23.23
CA ASP A 8 14.16 13.88 -24.46
C ASP A 8 12.64 13.88 -24.20
N MET A 9 12.23 13.78 -22.92
CA MET A 9 10.82 13.82 -22.52
C MET A 9 10.32 15.20 -22.10
N CYS A 10 11.20 16.22 -22.15
CA CYS A 10 10.87 17.61 -21.82
C CYS A 10 11.73 18.58 -22.63
N ASP A 11 11.31 19.84 -22.75
CA ASP A 11 12.07 20.89 -23.47
C ASP A 11 13.38 21.22 -22.76
N ARG A 12 13.36 21.21 -21.41
CA ARG A 12 14.53 21.43 -20.54
C ARG A 12 14.44 20.58 -19.29
N LEU A 13 15.46 19.77 -19.07
CA LEU A 13 15.62 18.99 -17.85
C LEU A 13 16.59 19.67 -16.90
N TYR A 14 16.11 19.96 -15.68
CA TYR A 14 16.93 20.37 -14.55
C TYR A 14 17.04 19.21 -13.58
N PHE A 15 18.21 18.62 -13.49
CA PHE A 15 18.49 17.51 -12.59
C PHE A 15 19.22 18.03 -11.36
N ASP A 16 18.48 18.43 -10.35
CA ASP A 16 18.99 19.01 -9.11
C ASP A 16 18.13 18.61 -7.92
N GLU A 17 18.55 18.94 -6.73
CA GLU A 17 17.78 18.71 -5.52
C GLU A 17 16.50 19.58 -5.50
N LEU A 18 15.37 18.99 -5.14
CA LEU A 18 14.07 19.70 -5.05
C LEU A 18 13.98 20.51 -3.75
N THR A 19 14.92 21.43 -3.55
CA THR A 19 14.83 22.45 -2.49
C THR A 19 14.04 23.66 -2.98
N PHE A 20 13.49 24.42 -2.03
CA PHE A 20 12.74 25.64 -2.37
C PHE A 20 13.62 26.63 -3.15
N GLU A 21 14.85 26.82 -2.71
CA GLU A 21 15.82 27.75 -3.30
C GLU A 21 16.15 27.39 -4.75
N ARG A 22 16.43 26.12 -5.02
CA ARG A 22 16.72 25.64 -6.39
C ARG A 22 15.53 25.76 -7.32
N VAL A 23 14.35 25.44 -6.82
CA VAL A 23 13.11 25.59 -7.60
C VAL A 23 12.88 27.07 -7.92
N MET A 24 13.11 27.99 -6.99
CA MET A 24 12.97 29.42 -7.23
C MET A 24 13.99 29.93 -8.25
N ASP A 25 15.27 29.53 -8.16
CA ASP A 25 16.30 29.90 -9.16
C ASP A 25 15.87 29.52 -10.59
N ILE A 26 15.30 28.30 -10.74
CA ILE A 26 14.82 27.82 -12.05
C ILE A 26 13.59 28.60 -12.51
N LEU A 27 12.64 28.88 -11.60
CA LEU A 27 11.42 29.63 -11.92
C LEU A 27 11.74 31.07 -12.35
N GLU A 28 12.68 31.71 -11.70
CA GLU A 28 13.16 33.06 -12.09
C GLU A 28 13.85 33.03 -13.47
N LEU A 29 14.64 31.98 -13.72
CA LEU A 29 15.36 31.85 -15.02
C LEU A 29 14.40 31.59 -16.18
N GLU A 30 13.42 30.68 -15.99
CA GLU A 30 12.53 30.22 -17.05
C GLU A 30 11.27 31.09 -17.21
N ASN A 31 10.89 31.82 -16.16
CA ASN A 31 9.67 32.64 -16.11
C ASN A 31 8.43 31.91 -16.67
N PRO A 32 8.08 30.73 -16.14
CA PRO A 32 7.00 29.92 -16.66
C PRO A 32 5.62 30.51 -16.34
N HIS A 33 4.58 30.06 -17.06
CA HIS A 33 3.19 30.44 -16.79
C HIS A 33 2.72 30.01 -15.41
N GLY A 34 3.26 28.92 -14.87
CA GLY A 34 2.94 28.38 -13.54
C GLY A 34 3.66 27.07 -13.27
N VAL A 35 3.40 26.52 -12.08
CA VAL A 35 4.08 25.32 -11.57
C VAL A 35 3.05 24.22 -11.27
N ILE A 36 3.29 23.02 -11.77
CA ILE A 36 2.55 21.81 -11.40
C ILE A 36 3.33 21.11 -10.28
N VAL A 37 2.72 21.01 -9.09
CA VAL A 37 3.31 20.36 -7.90
C VAL A 37 2.68 19.00 -7.58
N SER A 38 1.68 18.58 -8.35
CA SER A 38 0.90 17.36 -8.11
C SER A 38 1.47 16.09 -8.76
N THR A 39 2.72 16.15 -9.28
CA THR A 39 3.47 15.03 -9.84
C THR A 39 4.83 14.93 -9.17
N GLY A 40 5.45 13.74 -9.18
CA GLY A 40 6.75 13.52 -8.54
C GLY A 40 6.69 13.20 -7.03
N GLY A 41 5.54 12.77 -6.54
CA GLY A 41 5.34 12.36 -5.14
C GLY A 41 5.12 13.53 -4.17
N GLN A 42 5.55 13.34 -2.93
CA GLN A 42 5.27 14.26 -1.82
C GLN A 42 6.15 15.52 -1.81
N ILE A 43 7.39 15.42 -2.27
CA ILE A 43 8.36 16.54 -2.17
C ILE A 43 7.90 17.77 -2.94
N PRO A 44 7.49 17.69 -4.24
CA PRO A 44 6.94 18.84 -4.94
C PRO A 44 5.70 19.42 -4.27
N ASN A 45 4.83 18.55 -3.78
CA ASN A 45 3.59 18.98 -3.11
C ASN A 45 3.86 19.80 -1.84
N ASN A 46 4.90 19.44 -1.08
CA ASN A 46 5.32 20.16 0.13
C ASN A 46 5.88 21.57 -0.16
N LEU A 47 6.25 21.86 -1.39
CA LEU A 47 6.73 23.19 -1.80
C LEU A 47 5.59 24.16 -2.09
N ALA A 48 4.35 23.68 -2.27
CA ALA A 48 3.21 24.49 -2.71
C ALA A 48 3.01 25.76 -1.90
N LEU A 49 2.94 25.69 -0.57
CA LEU A 49 2.76 26.88 0.28
C LEU A 49 3.93 27.87 0.19
N LYS A 50 5.15 27.40 0.07
CA LYS A 50 6.33 28.26 -0.04
C LYS A 50 6.38 29.01 -1.36
N LEU A 51 6.00 28.32 -2.45
CA LEU A 51 5.93 28.89 -3.80
C LEU A 51 4.78 29.91 -3.87
N ASP A 52 3.60 29.57 -3.34
CA ASP A 52 2.44 30.47 -3.26
C ASP A 52 2.76 31.77 -2.48
N ALA A 53 3.52 31.67 -1.38
CA ALA A 53 3.99 32.81 -0.61
C ALA A 53 4.93 33.75 -1.39
N GLN A 54 5.56 33.27 -2.46
CA GLN A 54 6.35 34.07 -3.41
C GLN A 54 5.54 34.47 -4.65
N HIS A 55 4.21 34.33 -4.59
CA HIS A 55 3.28 34.65 -5.68
C HIS A 55 3.53 33.86 -6.98
N MET A 56 4.15 32.65 -6.87
CA MET A 56 4.30 31.77 -8.00
C MET A 56 2.97 31.05 -8.27
N PRO A 57 2.42 31.12 -9.51
CA PRO A 57 1.14 30.51 -9.83
C PRO A 57 1.23 28.98 -9.72
N ILE A 58 0.47 28.39 -8.78
CA ILE A 58 0.30 26.92 -8.70
C ILE A 58 -0.84 26.54 -9.65
N LEU A 59 -0.55 25.66 -10.59
CA LEU A 59 -1.53 25.18 -11.57
C LEU A 59 -2.29 23.99 -10.99
N GLY A 60 -3.61 24.05 -11.07
CA GLY A 60 -4.51 23.03 -10.50
C GLY A 60 -5.00 23.36 -9.12
N THR A 61 -4.96 22.40 -8.21
CA THR A 61 -5.44 22.59 -6.81
C THR A 61 -4.58 23.62 -6.07
N THR A 62 -5.23 24.50 -5.33
CA THR A 62 -4.56 25.61 -4.61
C THR A 62 -3.61 25.11 -3.52
N ALA A 63 -2.54 25.85 -3.26
CA ALA A 63 -1.59 25.54 -2.19
C ALA A 63 -2.26 25.41 -0.81
N ARG A 64 -3.28 26.21 -0.54
CA ARG A 64 -4.05 26.14 0.71
C ARG A 64 -4.85 24.82 0.81
N SER A 65 -5.45 24.37 -0.26
CA SER A 65 -6.19 23.10 -0.28
C SER A 65 -5.22 21.90 -0.14
N ILE A 66 -4.02 22.00 -0.75
CA ILE A 66 -2.96 21.02 -0.57
C ILE A 66 -2.56 20.92 0.90
N ASP A 67 -2.28 22.06 1.55
CA ASP A 67 -1.92 22.10 2.96
C ASP A 67 -3.04 21.56 3.87
N ASN A 68 -4.30 21.88 3.57
CA ASN A 68 -5.45 21.35 4.32
C ASN A 68 -5.62 19.82 4.19
N ALA A 69 -5.20 19.22 3.09
CA ALA A 69 -5.25 17.79 2.89
C ALA A 69 -4.03 17.06 3.50
N GLU A 70 -2.85 17.69 3.45
CA GLU A 70 -1.60 17.08 3.90
C GLU A 70 -1.37 17.19 5.40
N ASP A 71 -1.87 18.26 6.02
CA ASP A 71 -1.84 18.43 7.48
C ASP A 71 -2.95 17.59 8.13
N ARG A 72 -2.53 16.57 8.88
CA ARG A 72 -3.44 15.57 9.46
C ARG A 72 -4.48 16.16 10.41
N ASP A 73 -4.10 17.16 11.18
CA ASP A 73 -5.02 17.85 12.10
C ASP A 73 -6.10 18.61 11.31
N LYS A 74 -5.68 19.42 10.34
CA LYS A 74 -6.59 20.18 9.46
C LYS A 74 -7.51 19.26 8.65
N PHE A 75 -6.96 18.18 8.10
CA PHE A 75 -7.72 17.21 7.31
C PHE A 75 -8.77 16.51 8.17
N SER A 76 -8.38 16.01 9.34
CA SER A 76 -9.31 15.34 10.26
C SER A 76 -10.40 16.28 10.76
N ALA A 77 -10.06 17.51 11.13
CA ALA A 77 -11.04 18.53 11.50
C ALA A 77 -12.00 18.88 10.35
N MET A 78 -11.50 18.90 9.11
CA MET A 78 -12.33 19.07 7.92
C MET A 78 -13.31 17.92 7.74
N LEU A 79 -12.86 16.65 7.86
CA LEU A 79 -13.73 15.47 7.75
C LEU A 79 -14.85 15.50 8.79
N ASP A 80 -14.55 15.84 10.04
CA ASP A 80 -15.53 15.97 11.12
C ASP A 80 -16.58 17.06 10.78
N ARG A 81 -16.13 18.21 10.24
CA ARG A 81 -17.01 19.32 9.85
C ARG A 81 -17.98 18.95 8.74
N ILE A 82 -17.54 18.16 7.75
CA ILE A 82 -18.39 17.72 6.63
C ILE A 82 -19.13 16.41 6.91
N GLY A 83 -18.99 15.84 8.11
CA GLY A 83 -19.69 14.62 8.54
C GLY A 83 -19.22 13.35 7.81
N VAL A 84 -17.94 13.30 7.44
CA VAL A 84 -17.31 12.11 6.83
C VAL A 84 -16.60 11.32 7.92
N ASP A 85 -16.90 10.02 7.99
CA ASP A 85 -16.39 9.14 9.04
C ASP A 85 -14.90 8.81 8.82
N GLN A 86 -14.15 8.78 9.92
CA GLN A 86 -12.72 8.50 9.99
C GLN A 86 -12.40 7.67 11.25
N PRO A 87 -11.24 7.01 11.35
CA PRO A 87 -10.81 6.42 12.62
C PRO A 87 -10.78 7.49 13.72
N GLU A 88 -11.19 7.12 14.93
CA GLU A 88 -11.05 8.00 16.09
C GLU A 88 -9.62 8.55 16.19
N TRP A 89 -9.47 9.84 16.39
CA TRP A 89 -8.18 10.52 16.36
C TRP A 89 -8.07 11.60 17.42
N SER A 90 -6.84 12.01 17.72
CA SER A 90 -6.54 13.17 18.56
C SER A 90 -5.17 13.75 18.19
N ALA A 91 -5.07 15.06 18.16
CA ALA A 91 -3.78 15.75 18.17
C ALA A 91 -3.27 15.79 19.62
N LEU A 92 -2.04 15.32 19.82
CA LEU A 92 -1.46 15.18 21.15
C LEU A 92 -0.62 16.41 21.50
N THR A 93 -0.98 17.07 22.60
CA THR A 93 -0.21 18.18 23.17
C THR A 93 0.39 17.81 24.53
N SER A 94 -0.13 16.78 25.21
CA SER A 94 0.32 16.33 26.51
C SER A 94 0.19 14.83 26.70
N MET A 95 0.86 14.26 27.70
CA MET A 95 0.71 12.84 28.09
C MET A 95 -0.66 12.54 28.70
N GLU A 96 -1.36 13.55 29.20
CA GLU A 96 -2.72 13.40 29.70
C GLU A 96 -3.72 13.22 28.56
N ASP A 97 -3.52 13.93 27.44
CA ASP A 97 -4.29 13.71 26.21
C ASP A 97 -4.14 12.28 25.68
N VAL A 98 -2.90 11.74 25.70
CA VAL A 98 -2.61 10.36 25.31
C VAL A 98 -3.42 9.38 26.15
N LYS A 99 -3.37 9.54 27.48
CA LYS A 99 -4.08 8.64 28.40
C LYS A 99 -5.58 8.71 28.16
N THR A 100 -6.15 9.91 28.08
CA THR A 100 -7.58 10.13 27.83
C THR A 100 -8.01 9.46 26.52
N PHE A 101 -7.20 9.59 25.47
CA PHE A 101 -7.49 8.96 24.18
C PHE A 101 -7.45 7.43 24.27
N ILE A 102 -6.42 6.86 24.92
CA ILE A 102 -6.29 5.39 25.08
C ILE A 102 -7.43 4.84 25.94
N ASP A 103 -7.82 5.50 27.00
CA ASP A 103 -8.95 5.10 27.86
C ASP A 103 -10.26 5.05 27.05
N LYS A 104 -10.41 5.95 26.05
CA LYS A 104 -11.58 5.98 25.16
C LYS A 104 -11.58 4.89 24.10
N VAL A 105 -10.45 4.67 23.39
CA VAL A 105 -10.43 3.85 22.18
C VAL A 105 -9.74 2.49 22.35
N GLY A 106 -8.91 2.33 23.38
CA GLY A 106 -8.07 1.14 23.60
C GLY A 106 -7.01 0.93 22.52
N PHE A 107 -6.17 -0.10 22.70
CA PHE A 107 -5.20 -0.55 21.71
C PHE A 107 -5.82 -1.44 20.63
N PRO A 108 -5.18 -1.59 19.44
CA PRO A 108 -4.00 -0.88 18.98
C PRO A 108 -4.31 0.53 18.48
N VAL A 109 -3.26 1.38 18.50
CA VAL A 109 -3.32 2.74 17.97
C VAL A 109 -2.15 3.01 17.02
N LEU A 110 -2.34 3.93 16.10
CA LEU A 110 -1.32 4.40 15.18
C LEU A 110 -0.84 5.78 15.63
N VAL A 111 0.46 5.89 15.86
CA VAL A 111 1.14 7.16 16.16
C VAL A 111 1.81 7.65 14.88
N ARG A 112 1.62 8.93 14.55
CA ARG A 112 2.23 9.56 13.37
C ARG A 112 2.52 11.03 13.62
N PRO A 113 3.65 11.56 13.16
CA PRO A 113 3.87 13.00 13.10
C PRO A 113 2.83 13.65 12.16
N SER A 114 2.46 14.90 12.39
CA SER A 114 1.46 15.60 11.54
C SER A 114 1.95 15.80 10.12
N TYR A 115 3.27 16.01 9.95
CA TYR A 115 3.92 16.06 8.63
C TYR A 115 4.92 14.92 8.50
N VAL A 116 4.68 14.00 7.58
CA VAL A 116 5.51 12.80 7.38
C VAL A 116 5.84 12.63 5.91
N LEU A 117 7.10 12.31 5.62
CA LEU A 117 7.54 11.84 4.32
C LEU A 117 7.48 10.29 4.31
N SER A 118 6.62 9.73 3.45
CA SER A 118 6.58 8.29 3.14
C SER A 118 6.45 7.36 4.35
N GLY A 119 5.65 7.71 5.35
CA GLY A 119 5.42 6.85 6.51
C GLY A 119 6.52 6.89 7.59
N ALA A 120 7.57 7.68 7.41
CA ALA A 120 8.67 7.77 8.36
C ALA A 120 8.20 8.13 9.78
N ALA A 121 8.60 7.35 10.77
CA ALA A 121 8.19 7.43 12.17
C ALA A 121 6.68 7.17 12.43
N MET A 122 5.95 6.58 11.47
CA MET A 122 4.64 6.00 11.74
C MET A 122 4.81 4.64 12.40
N ASN A 123 4.08 4.41 13.50
CA ASN A 123 4.16 3.13 14.22
C ASN A 123 2.81 2.72 14.78
N VAL A 124 2.50 1.43 14.68
CA VAL A 124 1.36 0.83 15.34
C VAL A 124 1.78 0.35 16.72
N CYS A 125 1.06 0.79 17.74
CA CYS A 125 1.33 0.45 19.13
C CYS A 125 0.23 -0.46 19.65
N PHE A 126 0.61 -1.61 20.20
CA PHE A 126 -0.31 -2.60 20.77
C PHE A 126 -0.42 -2.53 22.30
N ASN A 127 0.48 -1.78 22.92
CA ASN A 127 0.53 -1.59 24.37
C ASN A 127 1.12 -0.23 24.74
N GLN A 128 1.05 0.08 26.04
CA GLN A 128 1.49 1.37 26.58
C GLN A 128 3.01 1.59 26.43
N GLU A 129 3.82 0.55 26.60
CA GLU A 129 5.28 0.64 26.51
C GLU A 129 5.74 1.02 25.09
N GLU A 130 5.16 0.37 24.08
CA GLU A 130 5.40 0.71 22.66
C GLU A 130 4.98 2.15 22.36
N LEU A 131 3.81 2.55 22.85
CA LEU A 131 3.29 3.90 22.65
C LEU A 131 4.24 4.96 23.20
N GLU A 132 4.73 4.81 24.43
CA GLU A 132 5.66 5.77 25.05
C GLU A 132 6.99 5.86 24.30
N ARG A 133 7.50 4.72 23.81
CA ARG A 133 8.72 4.66 23.00
C ARG A 133 8.54 5.43 21.68
N PHE A 134 7.47 5.17 20.95
CA PHE A 134 7.23 5.79 19.66
C PHE A 134 6.83 7.26 19.74
N LEU A 135 6.14 7.68 20.80
CA LEU A 135 5.88 9.11 21.05
C LEU A 135 7.17 9.91 21.22
N LYS A 136 8.17 9.36 21.94
CA LYS A 136 9.48 10.00 22.07
C LYS A 136 10.19 10.13 20.71
N MET A 137 10.12 9.11 19.87
CA MET A 137 10.68 9.15 18.51
C MET A 137 9.96 10.17 17.63
N ALA A 138 8.64 10.15 17.60
CA ALA A 138 7.81 11.06 16.80
C ALA A 138 8.03 12.53 17.19
N ALA A 139 8.12 12.83 18.49
CA ALA A 139 8.42 14.17 18.98
C ALA A 139 9.82 14.68 18.56
N THR A 140 10.77 13.78 18.36
CA THR A 140 12.12 14.13 17.87
C THR A 140 12.09 14.53 16.38
N VAL A 141 11.28 13.85 15.59
CA VAL A 141 11.14 14.08 14.14
C VAL A 141 10.28 15.32 13.87
N SER A 142 9.20 15.53 14.64
CA SER A 142 8.22 16.59 14.41
C SER A 142 8.28 17.68 15.52
N LYS A 143 9.34 18.48 15.50
CA LYS A 143 9.55 19.56 16.51
C LYS A 143 8.55 20.74 16.41
N LYS A 144 7.93 20.94 15.26
CA LYS A 144 7.07 22.13 14.96
C LYS A 144 5.58 21.80 14.87
N HIS A 145 5.22 20.54 14.76
CA HIS A 145 3.84 20.10 14.54
C HIS A 145 3.44 19.07 15.59
N PRO A 146 2.17 19.01 16.01
CA PRO A 146 1.71 18.03 16.96
C PRO A 146 1.87 16.61 16.41
N VAL A 147 1.98 15.64 17.33
CA VAL A 147 1.88 14.22 16.97
C VAL A 147 0.39 13.84 16.97
N VAL A 148 -0.05 13.17 15.92
CA VAL A 148 -1.42 12.68 15.82
C VAL A 148 -1.45 11.21 16.20
N ILE A 149 -2.40 10.85 17.06
CA ILE A 149 -2.75 9.46 17.38
C ILE A 149 -4.11 9.13 16.80
N SER A 150 -4.26 7.91 16.27
CA SER A 150 -5.55 7.43 15.79
C SER A 150 -5.76 5.97 16.14
N LYS A 151 -7.03 5.55 16.25
CA LYS A 151 -7.37 4.14 16.41
C LYS A 151 -6.92 3.35 15.20
N PHE A 152 -6.10 2.30 15.42
CA PHE A 152 -5.72 1.38 14.35
C PHE A 152 -6.76 0.26 14.20
N MET A 153 -7.29 0.11 12.99
CA MET A 153 -8.38 -0.83 12.70
C MET A 153 -7.85 -2.12 12.10
N LEU A 154 -7.74 -3.15 12.92
CA LEU A 154 -7.29 -4.47 12.48
C LEU A 154 -8.34 -5.15 11.58
N ASN A 155 -7.85 -5.92 10.59
CA ASN A 155 -8.67 -6.77 9.71
C ASN A 155 -9.74 -6.01 8.94
N THR A 156 -9.45 -4.78 8.57
CA THR A 156 -10.24 -4.01 7.62
C THR A 156 -9.65 -4.11 6.23
N LYS A 157 -10.51 -4.05 5.22
CA LYS A 157 -10.05 -3.88 3.84
C LYS A 157 -9.51 -2.47 3.68
N GLU A 158 -8.47 -2.34 2.88
CA GLU A 158 -7.99 -1.06 2.40
C GLU A 158 -8.38 -0.89 0.94
N ILE A 159 -8.89 0.30 0.61
CA ILE A 159 -9.45 0.63 -0.69
C ILE A 159 -8.88 1.98 -1.08
N GLU A 160 -8.51 2.11 -2.33
CA GLU A 160 -8.05 3.38 -2.90
C GLU A 160 -9.01 3.89 -3.96
N MET A 161 -9.14 5.19 -4.02
CA MET A 161 -9.75 5.87 -5.16
C MET A 161 -8.74 6.83 -5.76
N ASP A 162 -8.26 6.49 -6.94
CA ASP A 162 -7.49 7.39 -7.80
C ASP A 162 -8.46 8.16 -8.70
N ALA A 163 -8.36 9.48 -8.73
CA ALA A 163 -9.32 10.28 -9.46
C ALA A 163 -8.72 11.59 -9.99
N VAL A 164 -9.44 12.16 -10.94
CA VAL A 164 -9.19 13.51 -11.47
C VAL A 164 -10.46 14.34 -11.26
N ALA A 165 -10.31 15.52 -10.68
CA ALA A 165 -11.41 16.47 -10.52
C ALA A 165 -11.13 17.81 -11.21
N LYS A 166 -12.21 18.53 -11.50
CA LYS A 166 -12.20 19.92 -11.97
C LYS A 166 -13.15 20.72 -11.09
N ASP A 167 -12.64 21.75 -10.44
CA ASP A 167 -13.41 22.63 -9.56
C ASP A 167 -14.29 21.86 -8.54
N GLY A 168 -13.71 20.78 -7.98
CA GLY A 168 -14.40 19.91 -7.03
C GLY A 168 -15.36 18.89 -7.63
N GLU A 169 -15.54 18.85 -8.96
CA GLU A 169 -16.33 17.81 -9.64
C GLU A 169 -15.40 16.69 -10.14
N ILE A 170 -15.72 15.44 -9.80
CA ILE A 170 -14.96 14.27 -10.24
C ILE A 170 -15.26 14.01 -11.74
N ILE A 171 -14.21 14.06 -12.55
CA ILE A 171 -14.27 13.85 -14.00
C ILE A 171 -13.99 12.38 -14.35
N ALA A 172 -12.93 11.80 -13.77
CA ALA A 172 -12.56 10.40 -13.94
C ALA A 172 -12.16 9.80 -12.61
N TYR A 173 -12.40 8.50 -12.42
CA TYR A 173 -12.02 7.79 -11.18
C TYR A 173 -11.84 6.31 -11.40
N ALA A 174 -11.04 5.69 -10.52
CA ALA A 174 -10.87 4.26 -10.37
C ALA A 174 -10.94 3.89 -8.88
N ILE A 175 -11.66 2.81 -8.56
CA ILE A 175 -11.72 2.27 -7.19
C ILE A 175 -11.06 0.90 -7.21
N SER A 176 -9.94 0.79 -6.51
CA SER A 176 -9.15 -0.43 -6.37
C SER A 176 -9.15 -0.92 -4.92
N GLU A 177 -8.85 -2.19 -4.71
CA GLU A 177 -8.71 -2.77 -3.37
C GLU A 177 -7.35 -3.44 -3.19
N HIS A 178 -6.85 -3.43 -1.95
CA HIS A 178 -5.67 -4.19 -1.57
C HIS A 178 -6.03 -5.66 -1.36
N VAL A 179 -5.14 -6.56 -1.77
CA VAL A 179 -5.24 -8.00 -1.47
C VAL A 179 -5.02 -8.21 0.03
N GLU A 180 -4.07 -7.50 0.61
CA GLU A 180 -3.77 -7.47 2.03
C GLU A 180 -4.85 -6.76 2.84
N PHE A 181 -4.88 -6.98 4.15
CA PHE A 181 -5.62 -6.10 5.05
C PHE A 181 -4.84 -4.80 5.31
N ALA A 182 -5.56 -3.79 5.78
CA ALA A 182 -4.96 -2.53 6.23
C ALA A 182 -3.79 -2.72 7.19
N GLY A 183 -2.79 -1.88 7.02
CA GLY A 183 -1.52 -1.94 7.75
C GLY A 183 -0.31 -2.25 6.88
N VAL A 184 -0.51 -2.39 5.57
CA VAL A 184 0.54 -2.41 4.56
C VAL A 184 0.47 -1.09 3.79
N HIS A 185 1.61 -0.41 3.63
CA HIS A 185 1.67 0.84 2.86
C HIS A 185 1.15 0.63 1.44
N SER A 186 0.38 1.56 0.91
CA SER A 186 -0.25 1.44 -0.43
C SER A 186 0.75 1.23 -1.56
N GLY A 187 1.96 1.80 -1.46
CA GLY A 187 3.07 1.55 -2.37
C GLY A 187 3.54 0.10 -2.39
N ASP A 188 3.44 -0.59 -1.26
CA ASP A 188 3.91 -1.98 -1.06
C ASP A 188 2.79 -3.01 -1.31
N ALA A 189 1.53 -2.61 -1.15
CA ALA A 189 0.38 -3.48 -1.27
C ALA A 189 0.18 -4.00 -2.70
N THR A 190 -0.36 -5.21 -2.78
CA THR A 190 -0.86 -5.79 -4.03
C THR A 190 -2.26 -5.25 -4.30
N ILE A 191 -2.41 -4.50 -5.39
CA ILE A 191 -3.66 -3.80 -5.73
C ILE A 191 -4.39 -4.52 -6.85
N GLN A 192 -5.69 -4.75 -6.68
CA GLN A 192 -6.59 -5.29 -7.70
C GLN A 192 -7.53 -4.20 -8.21
N PHE A 193 -7.64 -4.09 -9.53
CA PHE A 193 -8.58 -3.18 -10.18
C PHE A 193 -9.25 -3.86 -11.40
N PRO A 194 -10.58 -3.78 -11.55
CA PRO A 194 -11.55 -3.27 -10.57
C PRO A 194 -11.54 -4.04 -9.25
N ALA A 195 -11.98 -3.39 -8.17
CA ALA A 195 -12.12 -4.05 -6.87
C ALA A 195 -13.02 -5.29 -6.97
N GLN A 196 -12.54 -6.44 -6.50
CA GLN A 196 -13.16 -7.75 -6.71
C GLN A 196 -14.11 -8.18 -5.58
N LYS A 197 -13.89 -7.65 -4.39
CA LYS A 197 -14.58 -8.10 -3.15
C LYS A 197 -15.26 -6.97 -2.40
N LEU A 198 -15.74 -5.96 -3.13
CA LEU A 198 -16.51 -4.85 -2.57
C LEU A 198 -18.01 -4.98 -2.88
N TYR A 199 -18.84 -4.63 -1.91
CA TYR A 199 -20.26 -4.49 -2.16
C TYR A 199 -20.55 -3.24 -3.03
N VAL A 200 -21.56 -3.31 -3.86
CA VAL A 200 -21.98 -2.16 -4.68
C VAL A 200 -22.30 -0.94 -3.81
N GLU A 201 -22.89 -1.15 -2.64
CA GLU A 201 -23.16 -0.06 -1.70
C GLU A 201 -21.87 0.57 -1.15
N THR A 202 -20.83 -0.21 -0.88
CA THR A 202 -19.51 0.32 -0.49
C THR A 202 -18.97 1.24 -1.59
N VAL A 203 -19.01 0.82 -2.84
CA VAL A 203 -18.56 1.62 -3.99
C VAL A 203 -19.35 2.93 -4.10
N ARG A 204 -20.69 2.88 -3.95
CA ARG A 204 -21.55 4.08 -3.98
C ARG A 204 -21.20 5.07 -2.88
N ARG A 205 -20.96 4.57 -1.65
CA ARG A 205 -20.57 5.42 -0.51
C ARG A 205 -19.20 6.05 -0.73
N ILE A 206 -18.20 5.29 -1.20
CA ILE A 206 -16.88 5.82 -1.55
C ILE A 206 -17.01 6.97 -2.56
N LYS A 207 -17.76 6.79 -3.64
CA LYS A 207 -18.01 7.86 -4.62
C LYS A 207 -18.64 9.11 -4.00
N LYS A 208 -19.63 8.92 -3.13
CA LYS A 208 -20.29 10.03 -2.44
C LYS A 208 -19.33 10.80 -1.54
N ILE A 209 -18.56 10.09 -0.72
CA ILE A 209 -17.56 10.66 0.20
C ILE A 209 -16.47 11.39 -0.58
N SER A 210 -15.92 10.75 -1.63
CA SER A 210 -14.90 11.37 -2.49
C SER A 210 -15.41 12.68 -3.11
N GLY A 211 -16.67 12.69 -3.58
CA GLY A 211 -17.28 13.91 -4.12
C GLY A 211 -17.50 15.02 -3.08
N GLN A 212 -17.74 14.67 -1.81
CA GLN A 212 -17.81 15.65 -0.73
C GLN A 212 -16.43 16.26 -0.44
N ILE A 213 -15.40 15.42 -0.32
CA ILE A 213 -14.01 15.86 -0.10
C ILE A 213 -13.51 16.70 -1.28
N ALA A 214 -13.75 16.25 -2.52
CA ALA A 214 -13.32 16.98 -3.71
C ALA A 214 -13.90 18.39 -3.77
N ARG A 215 -15.19 18.55 -3.44
CA ARG A 215 -15.86 19.87 -3.38
C ARG A 215 -15.34 20.74 -2.24
N GLU A 216 -15.15 20.17 -1.04
CA GLU A 216 -14.68 20.92 0.12
C GLU A 216 -13.27 21.47 -0.10
N LEU A 217 -12.40 20.68 -0.72
CA LEU A 217 -11.02 21.07 -1.07
C LEU A 217 -10.93 21.79 -2.42
N ASN A 218 -12.04 21.94 -3.15
CA ASN A 218 -12.08 22.51 -4.51
C ASN A 218 -10.98 21.94 -5.42
N ILE A 219 -10.90 20.62 -5.49
CA ILE A 219 -9.82 19.92 -6.19
C ILE A 219 -9.90 20.16 -7.70
N SER A 220 -8.76 20.55 -8.29
CA SER A 220 -8.57 20.67 -9.75
C SER A 220 -7.26 19.99 -10.13
N GLY A 221 -7.32 18.76 -10.64
CA GLY A 221 -6.17 17.92 -10.96
C GLY A 221 -6.28 16.52 -10.38
N PRO A 222 -5.15 15.78 -10.30
CA PRO A 222 -5.12 14.42 -9.80
C PRO A 222 -5.20 14.38 -8.28
N PHE A 223 -5.86 13.35 -7.74
CA PHE A 223 -5.89 13.07 -6.30
C PHE A 223 -6.13 11.59 -6.02
N ASN A 224 -5.73 11.18 -4.83
CA ASN A 224 -5.94 9.82 -4.30
C ASN A 224 -6.56 9.92 -2.91
N ILE A 225 -7.56 9.08 -2.63
CA ILE A 225 -8.12 8.93 -1.29
C ILE A 225 -8.02 7.47 -0.87
N GLN A 226 -7.55 7.24 0.36
CA GLN A 226 -7.48 5.92 0.96
C GLN A 226 -8.58 5.73 2.01
N TYR A 227 -9.16 4.55 1.99
CA TYR A 227 -10.30 4.17 2.82
C TYR A 227 -10.05 2.86 3.54
N LEU A 228 -10.59 2.77 4.76
CA LEU A 228 -10.82 1.49 5.44
C LEU A 228 -12.27 1.08 5.27
N ALA A 229 -12.53 -0.20 4.99
CA ALA A 229 -13.87 -0.73 4.92
C ALA A 229 -14.01 -2.02 5.72
N ARG A 230 -15.08 -2.09 6.50
CA ARG A 230 -15.58 -3.31 7.12
C ARG A 230 -17.04 -3.44 6.73
N GLU A 231 -17.35 -4.42 5.87
CA GLU A 231 -18.66 -4.49 5.23
C GLU A 231 -19.01 -3.19 4.49
N ASN A 232 -20.04 -2.46 4.91
CA ASN A 232 -20.45 -1.17 4.37
C ASN A 232 -20.05 0.04 5.25
N GLU A 233 -19.35 -0.19 6.35
CA GLU A 233 -18.75 0.89 7.13
C GLU A 233 -17.46 1.34 6.48
N ILE A 234 -17.36 2.63 6.16
CA ILE A 234 -16.24 3.22 5.45
C ILE A 234 -15.67 4.33 6.28
N LYS A 235 -14.34 4.33 6.44
CA LYS A 235 -13.59 5.39 7.11
C LYS A 235 -12.50 5.91 6.20
N VAL A 236 -12.37 7.23 6.12
CA VAL A 236 -11.30 7.89 5.36
C VAL A 236 -10.01 7.84 6.16
N ILE A 237 -8.90 7.46 5.52
CA ILE A 237 -7.55 7.52 6.13
C ILE A 237 -6.87 8.83 5.74
N GLU A 238 -6.79 9.12 4.43
CA GLU A 238 -6.04 10.25 3.90
C GLU A 238 -6.51 10.64 2.52
N CYS A 239 -6.20 11.87 2.13
CA CYS A 239 -6.38 12.39 0.80
C CYS A 239 -5.08 13.04 0.34
N ASN A 240 -4.50 12.52 -0.74
CA ASN A 240 -3.29 13.04 -1.36
C ASN A 240 -3.68 13.85 -2.60
N LEU A 241 -3.38 15.15 -2.64
CA LEU A 241 -3.71 16.03 -3.78
C LEU A 241 -2.63 16.00 -4.86
N ARG A 242 -2.31 14.80 -5.27
CA ARG A 242 -1.29 14.48 -6.27
C ARG A 242 -1.54 13.10 -6.88
N ALA A 243 -0.86 12.80 -7.99
CA ALA A 243 -0.85 11.45 -8.53
C ALA A 243 -0.17 10.47 -7.55
N SER A 244 -0.82 9.34 -7.31
CA SER A 244 -0.31 8.21 -6.53
C SER A 244 0.54 7.27 -7.40
N ARG A 245 1.20 6.28 -6.81
CA ARG A 245 1.87 5.22 -7.57
C ARG A 245 0.89 4.35 -8.36
N SER A 246 -0.31 4.12 -7.84
CA SER A 246 -1.35 3.36 -8.52
C SER A 246 -1.98 4.13 -9.71
N PHE A 247 -1.81 5.45 -9.77
CA PHE A 247 -2.43 6.31 -10.78
C PHE A 247 -2.10 5.90 -12.24
N PRO A 248 -0.83 5.65 -12.63
CA PRO A 248 -0.52 5.15 -13.97
C PRO A 248 -1.09 3.75 -14.22
N PHE A 249 -1.09 2.88 -13.21
CA PHE A 249 -1.63 1.53 -13.31
C PHE A 249 -3.13 1.55 -13.61
N VAL A 250 -3.94 2.23 -12.78
CA VAL A 250 -5.40 2.29 -13.00
C VAL A 250 -5.76 3.00 -14.30
N SER A 251 -4.99 4.03 -14.68
CA SER A 251 -5.15 4.74 -15.94
C SER A 251 -4.96 3.81 -17.15
N LYS A 252 -3.94 2.95 -17.12
CA LYS A 252 -3.69 1.95 -18.16
C LYS A 252 -4.76 0.85 -18.17
N VAL A 253 -5.16 0.33 -17.01
CA VAL A 253 -6.21 -0.69 -16.93
C VAL A 253 -7.54 -0.18 -17.47
N LEU A 254 -7.92 1.06 -17.13
CA LEU A 254 -9.13 1.73 -17.65
C LEU A 254 -9.02 2.09 -19.14
N LYS A 255 -7.82 2.14 -19.71
CA LYS A 255 -7.55 2.71 -21.04
C LYS A 255 -8.03 4.15 -21.17
N ILE A 256 -7.94 4.91 -20.10
CA ILE A 256 -8.26 6.33 -19.99
C ILE A 256 -7.01 7.04 -19.47
N ASN A 257 -6.48 7.98 -20.21
CA ASN A 257 -5.29 8.71 -19.79
C ASN A 257 -5.63 9.76 -18.72
N PHE A 258 -5.56 9.36 -17.45
CA PHE A 258 -5.83 10.24 -16.31
C PHE A 258 -4.83 11.40 -16.22
N ILE A 259 -3.58 11.17 -16.64
CA ILE A 259 -2.55 12.22 -16.62
C ILE A 259 -2.86 13.31 -17.67
N ASP A 260 -3.29 12.93 -18.88
CA ASP A 260 -3.72 13.90 -19.90
C ASP A 260 -4.92 14.73 -19.41
N ILE A 261 -5.95 14.06 -18.88
CA ILE A 261 -7.13 14.73 -18.31
C ILE A 261 -6.73 15.70 -17.21
N ALA A 262 -5.90 15.27 -16.26
CA ALA A 262 -5.42 16.10 -15.16
C ALA A 262 -4.63 17.29 -15.66
N THR A 263 -3.70 17.09 -16.61
CA THR A 263 -2.86 18.16 -17.17
C THR A 263 -3.72 19.19 -17.90
N ARG A 264 -4.68 18.75 -18.71
CA ARG A 264 -5.63 19.67 -19.39
C ARG A 264 -6.43 20.51 -18.40
N ILE A 265 -6.91 19.89 -17.31
CA ILE A 265 -7.66 20.61 -16.27
C ILE A 265 -6.75 21.66 -15.61
N MET A 266 -5.54 21.30 -15.22
CA MET A 266 -4.59 22.21 -14.57
C MET A 266 -4.19 23.38 -15.48
N LEU A 267 -4.17 23.16 -16.79
CA LEU A 267 -3.91 24.20 -17.80
C LEU A 267 -5.16 24.98 -18.25
N GLY A 268 -6.34 24.68 -17.68
CA GLY A 268 -7.59 25.33 -18.07
C GLY A 268 -8.09 24.93 -19.47
N LEU A 269 -7.61 23.83 -20.02
CA LEU A 269 -8.03 23.32 -21.33
C LEU A 269 -9.34 22.52 -21.23
N PRO A 270 -10.12 22.43 -22.33
CA PRO A 270 -11.34 21.64 -22.36
C PRO A 270 -11.06 20.15 -22.13
N VAL A 271 -11.91 19.50 -21.34
CA VAL A 271 -11.89 18.06 -21.11
C VAL A 271 -13.27 17.47 -21.29
N GLU A 272 -13.33 16.27 -21.84
CA GLU A 272 -14.55 15.48 -21.91
C GLU A 272 -14.55 14.46 -20.77
N LYS A 273 -15.73 14.25 -20.17
CA LYS A 273 -15.92 13.23 -19.16
C LYS A 273 -15.93 11.84 -19.81
N PRO A 274 -15.04 10.92 -19.40
CA PRO A 274 -15.03 9.57 -19.97
C PRO A 274 -16.37 8.86 -19.77
N SER A 275 -16.85 8.19 -20.82
CA SER A 275 -18.11 7.43 -20.78
C SER A 275 -17.93 5.98 -20.31
N LYS A 276 -16.70 5.44 -20.34
CA LYS A 276 -16.41 4.06 -19.94
C LYS A 276 -16.61 3.86 -18.43
N ASN A 277 -17.19 2.73 -18.09
CA ASN A 277 -17.40 2.28 -16.72
C ASN A 277 -16.55 1.03 -16.47
N PHE A 278 -15.96 0.91 -15.27
CA PHE A 278 -15.17 -0.28 -14.90
C PHE A 278 -16.00 -1.58 -14.78
N PHE A 279 -17.32 -1.52 -14.80
CA PHE A 279 -18.18 -2.70 -14.91
C PHE A 279 -18.27 -3.26 -16.34
N ASP A 280 -17.73 -2.54 -17.33
CA ASP A 280 -17.78 -2.94 -18.74
C ASP A 280 -16.54 -3.76 -19.16
N PHE A 281 -15.60 -4.04 -18.23
CA PHE A 281 -14.39 -4.81 -18.52
C PHE A 281 -14.58 -6.29 -18.25
N ASP A 282 -14.05 -7.11 -19.14
CA ASP A 282 -13.97 -8.57 -19.04
C ASP A 282 -12.60 -9.06 -18.56
N TYR A 283 -11.80 -8.17 -17.99
CA TYR A 283 -10.48 -8.45 -17.45
C TYR A 283 -10.22 -7.75 -16.11
N VAL A 284 -9.19 -8.21 -15.42
CA VAL A 284 -8.75 -7.64 -14.14
C VAL A 284 -7.29 -7.22 -14.26
N GLY A 285 -6.95 -6.08 -13.69
CA GLY A 285 -5.57 -5.65 -13.50
C GLY A 285 -5.10 -5.94 -12.07
N VAL A 286 -3.85 -6.37 -11.93
CA VAL A 286 -3.17 -6.48 -10.63
C VAL A 286 -1.84 -5.77 -10.68
N LYS A 287 -1.59 -4.93 -9.68
CA LYS A 287 -0.28 -4.31 -9.41
C LYS A 287 0.41 -5.12 -8.32
N ALA A 288 1.60 -5.62 -8.59
CA ALA A 288 2.48 -6.25 -7.62
C ALA A 288 3.73 -5.39 -7.39
N SER A 289 4.18 -5.28 -6.15
CA SER A 289 5.33 -4.47 -5.77
C SER A 289 6.63 -5.26 -5.82
N GLN A 290 7.71 -4.60 -6.24
CA GLN A 290 9.07 -5.13 -6.26
C GLN A 290 9.81 -4.67 -5.02
N PHE A 291 10.56 -5.58 -4.39
CA PHE A 291 11.36 -5.33 -3.20
C PHE A 291 12.83 -5.68 -3.45
N SER A 292 13.74 -4.91 -2.86
CA SER A 292 15.19 -5.14 -2.98
C SER A 292 15.83 -5.62 -1.67
N PHE A 293 15.11 -6.41 -0.87
CA PHE A 293 15.62 -6.95 0.40
C PHE A 293 16.88 -7.81 0.27
N ASN A 294 17.13 -8.39 -0.90
CA ASN A 294 18.35 -9.12 -1.21
C ASN A 294 19.61 -8.23 -1.22
N ARG A 295 19.44 -6.91 -1.41
CA ARG A 295 20.52 -5.91 -1.36
C ARG A 295 20.71 -5.30 0.02
N LEU A 296 19.71 -5.43 0.89
CA LEU A 296 19.70 -4.86 2.24
C LEU A 296 20.03 -5.95 3.26
N GLN A 297 21.28 -6.04 3.63
CA GLN A 297 21.74 -7.01 4.63
C GLN A 297 21.01 -6.81 5.96
N LYS A 298 20.56 -7.90 6.57
CA LYS A 298 19.88 -7.92 7.87
C LYS A 298 18.52 -7.22 7.92
N ALA A 299 18.02 -6.62 6.83
CA ALA A 299 16.68 -6.08 6.80
C ALA A 299 15.65 -7.21 6.90
N ASP A 300 14.62 -7.04 7.73
CA ASP A 300 13.51 -7.98 7.80
C ASP A 300 12.55 -7.71 6.62
N PRO A 301 12.22 -8.72 5.80
CA PRO A 301 11.35 -8.55 4.64
C PRO A 301 9.84 -8.47 4.99
N VAL A 302 9.50 -8.19 6.23
CA VAL A 302 8.11 -7.95 6.64
C VAL A 302 7.67 -6.57 6.17
N ILE A 303 6.59 -6.52 5.40
CA ILE A 303 5.98 -5.27 4.94
C ILE A 303 5.02 -4.71 6.00
N GLY A 304 4.98 -3.41 6.12
CA GLY A 304 4.20 -2.70 7.14
C GLY A 304 3.70 -1.34 6.66
N VAL A 305 3.52 -0.41 7.58
CA VAL A 305 3.00 0.93 7.29
C VAL A 305 4.01 1.85 6.60
N ASP A 306 5.30 1.53 6.67
CA ASP A 306 6.38 2.24 5.96
C ASP A 306 6.57 1.64 4.56
N MET A 307 6.83 2.50 3.57
CA MET A 307 7.07 2.08 2.20
C MET A 307 8.49 1.53 2.03
N THR A 308 8.61 0.28 1.60
CA THR A 308 9.88 -0.42 1.37
C THR A 308 10.09 -0.89 -0.07
N SER A 309 9.03 -0.82 -0.90
CA SER A 309 9.08 -1.20 -2.31
C SER A 309 10.00 -0.28 -3.12
N THR A 310 10.67 -0.87 -4.13
CA THR A 310 11.61 -0.18 -5.02
C THR A 310 11.12 -0.09 -6.47
N GLY A 311 9.97 -0.65 -6.76
CA GLY A 311 9.34 -0.63 -8.07
C GLY A 311 8.02 -1.40 -8.04
N GLU A 312 7.38 -1.52 -9.20
CA GLU A 312 6.08 -2.17 -9.33
C GLU A 312 5.83 -2.66 -10.77
N VAL A 313 4.98 -3.67 -10.89
CA VAL A 313 4.51 -4.23 -12.16
C VAL A 313 2.99 -4.25 -12.15
N GLY A 314 2.36 -3.86 -13.26
CA GLY A 314 0.95 -4.04 -13.48
C GLY A 314 0.70 -5.05 -14.61
N CYS A 315 -0.09 -6.09 -14.35
CA CYS A 315 -0.48 -7.09 -15.34
C CYS A 315 -1.99 -7.18 -15.46
N LEU A 316 -2.46 -7.61 -16.62
CA LEU A 316 -3.85 -7.91 -16.88
C LEU A 316 -4.04 -9.43 -16.96
N GLY A 317 -5.25 -9.90 -16.66
CA GLY A 317 -5.65 -11.30 -16.80
C GLY A 317 -7.16 -11.39 -16.96
N GLU A 318 -7.65 -12.51 -17.46
CA GLU A 318 -9.08 -12.78 -17.67
C GLU A 318 -9.86 -12.72 -16.34
N ASP A 319 -9.19 -13.09 -15.25
CA ASP A 319 -9.72 -13.00 -13.89
C ASP A 319 -8.64 -12.56 -12.88
N ALA A 320 -9.04 -12.40 -11.63
CA ALA A 320 -8.15 -11.98 -10.55
C ALA A 320 -7.02 -12.98 -10.26
N ASN A 321 -7.22 -14.28 -10.46
CA ASN A 321 -6.20 -15.31 -10.23
C ASN A 321 -5.12 -15.26 -11.32
N ALA A 322 -5.54 -15.18 -12.59
CA ALA A 322 -4.62 -15.08 -13.72
C ALA A 322 -3.80 -13.76 -13.64
N ALA A 323 -4.47 -12.62 -13.37
CA ALA A 323 -3.80 -11.34 -13.22
C ALA A 323 -2.82 -11.31 -12.04
N LEU A 324 -3.20 -11.87 -10.88
CA LEU A 324 -2.32 -11.97 -9.71
C LEU A 324 -1.12 -12.87 -9.99
N LEU A 325 -1.36 -14.04 -10.56
CA LEU A 325 -0.28 -14.99 -10.87
C LEU A 325 0.74 -14.36 -11.82
N THR A 326 0.27 -13.77 -12.92
CA THR A 326 1.13 -13.07 -13.90
C THR A 326 1.93 -11.94 -13.25
N SER A 327 1.29 -11.11 -12.41
CA SER A 327 1.96 -10.00 -11.73
C SER A 327 3.03 -10.49 -10.75
N MET A 328 2.73 -11.51 -9.96
CA MET A 328 3.67 -12.06 -8.99
C MET A 328 4.87 -12.73 -9.68
N LEU A 329 4.64 -13.46 -10.78
CA LEU A 329 5.72 -14.01 -11.60
C LEU A 329 6.61 -12.91 -12.19
N SER A 330 6.01 -11.80 -12.62
CA SER A 330 6.72 -10.66 -13.22
C SER A 330 7.62 -9.91 -12.23
N VAL A 331 7.33 -9.97 -10.93
CA VAL A 331 8.23 -9.44 -9.86
C VAL A 331 9.17 -10.51 -9.30
N GLY A 332 9.33 -11.63 -9.99
CA GLY A 332 10.31 -12.67 -9.66
C GLY A 332 9.85 -13.74 -8.67
N MET A 333 8.56 -13.75 -8.30
CA MET A 333 7.99 -14.90 -7.59
C MET A 333 8.02 -16.15 -8.49
N ARG A 334 8.14 -17.31 -7.87
CA ARG A 334 8.10 -18.61 -8.55
C ARG A 334 7.07 -19.49 -7.89
N VAL A 335 6.33 -20.24 -8.70
CA VAL A 335 5.44 -21.28 -8.20
C VAL A 335 6.30 -22.47 -7.76
N PRO A 336 6.10 -23.01 -6.54
CA PRO A 336 6.81 -24.21 -6.09
C PRO A 336 6.44 -25.42 -6.94
N LYS A 337 7.37 -26.36 -7.11
CA LYS A 337 7.10 -27.63 -7.78
C LYS A 337 6.43 -28.63 -6.85
N LYS A 338 6.85 -28.67 -5.59
CA LYS A 338 6.40 -29.70 -4.66
C LYS A 338 6.35 -29.28 -3.19
N ASN A 339 7.29 -28.49 -2.68
CA ASN A 339 7.53 -28.34 -1.25
C ASN A 339 7.35 -26.89 -0.78
N VAL A 340 6.46 -26.68 0.18
CA VAL A 340 6.12 -25.38 0.76
C VAL A 340 6.37 -25.38 2.26
N LEU A 341 7.01 -24.33 2.79
CA LEU A 341 7.20 -24.13 4.22
C LEU A 341 6.18 -23.13 4.78
N PHE A 342 5.50 -23.51 5.85
CA PHE A 342 4.64 -22.62 6.65
C PHE A 342 5.30 -22.33 8.01
N SER A 343 5.53 -21.06 8.30
CA SER A 343 6.01 -20.55 9.57
C SER A 343 5.12 -19.39 10.02
N ILE A 344 4.01 -19.69 10.72
CA ILE A 344 2.93 -18.74 10.95
C ILE A 344 2.77 -18.49 12.45
N GLY A 345 2.86 -17.23 12.86
CA GLY A 345 2.96 -16.85 14.27
C GLY A 345 1.66 -16.96 15.06
N SER A 346 0.58 -16.28 14.63
CA SER A 346 -0.66 -16.23 15.44
C SER A 346 -1.69 -17.31 15.09
N PRO A 347 -2.50 -17.77 16.07
CA PRO A 347 -3.58 -18.74 15.82
C PRO A 347 -4.57 -18.26 14.74
N LYS A 348 -4.87 -16.98 14.73
CA LYS A 348 -5.77 -16.37 13.74
C LYS A 348 -5.23 -16.46 12.33
N GLN A 349 -3.95 -16.13 12.12
CA GLN A 349 -3.28 -16.24 10.82
C GLN A 349 -3.15 -17.70 10.38
N LYS A 350 -2.89 -18.64 11.33
CA LYS A 350 -2.91 -20.08 11.05
C LYS A 350 -4.29 -20.52 10.55
N ALA A 351 -5.36 -20.07 11.19
CA ALA A 351 -6.73 -20.38 10.76
C ALA A 351 -7.03 -19.82 9.34
N GLN A 352 -6.54 -18.62 9.00
CA GLN A 352 -6.69 -18.06 7.66
C GLN A 352 -6.00 -18.91 6.57
N MET A 353 -4.92 -19.63 6.92
CA MET A 353 -4.16 -20.44 5.98
C MET A 353 -4.64 -21.90 5.86
N LEU A 354 -5.63 -22.31 6.62
CA LEU A 354 -6.14 -23.71 6.60
C LEU A 354 -6.64 -24.13 5.23
N GLU A 355 -7.42 -23.27 4.56
CA GLU A 355 -7.93 -23.58 3.23
C GLU A 355 -6.81 -23.67 2.20
N SER A 356 -5.83 -22.77 2.27
CA SER A 356 -4.63 -22.82 1.40
C SER A 356 -3.83 -24.10 1.63
N ALA A 357 -3.71 -24.56 2.87
CA ALA A 357 -3.05 -25.83 3.18
C ALA A 357 -3.81 -27.02 2.59
N ARG A 358 -5.14 -27.04 2.66
CA ARG A 358 -5.96 -28.09 2.02
C ARG A 358 -5.82 -28.09 0.51
N GLN A 359 -5.84 -26.91 -0.12
CA GLN A 359 -5.64 -26.76 -1.57
C GLN A 359 -4.27 -27.31 -2.01
N LEU A 360 -3.20 -26.96 -1.27
CA LEU A 360 -1.85 -27.48 -1.55
C LEU A 360 -1.81 -29.01 -1.48
N ILE A 361 -2.34 -29.62 -0.42
CA ILE A 361 -2.38 -31.10 -0.29
C ILE A 361 -3.22 -31.73 -1.41
N ALA A 362 -4.37 -31.15 -1.76
CA ALA A 362 -5.21 -31.64 -2.84
C ALA A 362 -4.51 -31.58 -4.22
N LYS A 363 -3.59 -30.64 -4.41
CA LYS A 363 -2.75 -30.52 -5.64
C LYS A 363 -1.46 -31.32 -5.57
N GLY A 364 -1.22 -32.10 -4.50
CA GLY A 364 -0.07 -32.97 -4.35
C GLY A 364 1.21 -32.30 -3.84
N PHE A 365 1.11 -31.10 -3.27
CA PHE A 365 2.23 -30.44 -2.60
C PHE A 365 2.48 -31.04 -1.22
N ASN A 366 3.73 -31.02 -0.78
CA ASN A 366 4.12 -31.33 0.58
C ASN A 366 4.20 -30.06 1.41
N ILE A 367 3.66 -30.09 2.62
CA ILE A 367 3.76 -28.99 3.58
C ILE A 367 4.80 -29.33 4.63
N TYR A 368 5.80 -28.48 4.75
CA TYR A 368 6.72 -28.40 5.88
C TYR A 368 6.22 -27.30 6.79
N ALA A 369 6.29 -27.48 8.11
CA ALA A 369 5.78 -26.49 9.03
C ALA A 369 6.65 -26.37 10.28
N THR A 370 6.91 -25.15 10.76
CA THR A 370 7.58 -24.93 12.05
C THR A 370 6.71 -25.46 13.20
N LEU A 371 7.33 -25.85 14.30
CA LEU A 371 6.73 -26.64 15.39
C LEU A 371 5.32 -26.19 15.78
N GLY A 372 5.12 -24.91 16.10
CA GLY A 372 3.79 -24.40 16.49
C GLY A 372 2.77 -24.33 15.35
N THR A 373 3.21 -24.25 14.10
CA THR A 373 2.35 -24.31 12.92
C THR A 373 2.01 -25.77 12.60
N SER A 374 3.00 -26.67 12.71
CA SER A 374 2.82 -28.10 12.50
C SER A 374 1.77 -28.69 13.44
N HIS A 375 1.84 -28.39 14.74
CA HIS A 375 0.83 -28.83 15.71
C HIS A 375 -0.58 -28.39 15.29
N PHE A 376 -0.74 -27.12 14.94
CA PHE A 376 -2.03 -26.56 14.53
C PHE A 376 -2.59 -27.25 13.25
N LEU A 377 -1.74 -27.49 12.25
CA LEU A 377 -2.15 -28.19 11.03
C LEU A 377 -2.51 -29.66 11.31
N THR A 378 -1.76 -30.34 12.17
CA THR A 378 -2.01 -31.73 12.57
C THR A 378 -3.35 -31.85 13.31
N GLU A 379 -3.64 -30.93 14.25
CA GLU A 379 -4.95 -30.88 14.94
C GLU A 379 -6.10 -30.61 13.96
N ALA A 380 -5.85 -29.87 12.87
CA ALA A 380 -6.82 -29.64 11.80
C ALA A 380 -6.91 -30.79 10.78
N GLY A 381 -6.18 -31.89 10.99
CA GLY A 381 -6.15 -33.06 10.11
C GLY A 381 -5.41 -32.85 8.79
N ILE A 382 -4.50 -31.89 8.72
CA ILE A 382 -3.72 -31.58 7.52
C ILE A 382 -2.33 -32.24 7.61
N PRO A 383 -1.99 -33.14 6.67
CA PRO A 383 -0.67 -33.77 6.62
C PRO A 383 0.43 -32.72 6.46
N ASN A 384 1.46 -32.84 7.29
CA ASN A 384 2.63 -31.95 7.22
C ASN A 384 3.86 -32.61 7.83
N THR A 385 5.04 -32.07 7.49
CA THR A 385 6.32 -32.48 8.09
C THR A 385 6.80 -31.37 9.02
N THR A 386 7.02 -31.70 10.29
CA THR A 386 7.57 -30.75 11.27
C THR A 386 9.04 -30.40 10.93
N VAL A 387 9.37 -29.11 10.93
CA VAL A 387 10.73 -28.59 10.84
C VAL A 387 11.01 -27.65 12.01
N TYR A 388 12.27 -27.48 12.32
CA TYR A 388 12.71 -26.69 13.45
C TYR A 388 13.38 -25.39 13.00
N GLN A 389 13.28 -24.37 13.83
CA GLN A 389 13.94 -23.09 13.64
C GLN A 389 15.34 -23.14 14.29
N PRO A 390 16.28 -22.23 13.93
CA PRO A 390 17.64 -22.26 14.47
C PRO A 390 17.74 -22.17 15.99
N SER A 391 16.72 -21.61 16.65
CA SER A 391 16.63 -21.50 18.12
C SER A 391 16.03 -22.74 18.79
N GLU A 392 15.57 -23.72 18.01
CA GLU A 392 14.91 -24.93 18.49
C GLU A 392 15.83 -26.15 18.33
N GLU A 393 15.83 -27.04 19.33
CA GLU A 393 16.49 -28.34 19.22
C GLU A 393 15.62 -29.29 18.39
N GLY A 394 16.19 -29.88 17.35
CA GLY A 394 15.49 -30.85 16.52
C GLY A 394 15.97 -30.88 15.07
N THR A 395 15.55 -31.90 14.35
CA THR A 395 15.85 -32.11 12.92
C THR A 395 14.59 -32.58 12.18
N PRO A 396 14.42 -32.20 10.90
CA PRO A 396 15.29 -31.34 10.10
C PRO A 396 15.13 -29.85 10.42
N GLN A 397 16.19 -29.07 10.23
CA GLN A 397 16.16 -27.63 10.34
C GLN A 397 15.61 -26.97 9.08
N ALA A 398 14.74 -25.95 9.23
CA ALA A 398 14.10 -25.27 8.09
C ALA A 398 15.14 -24.62 7.15
N ILE A 399 16.17 -23.99 7.70
CA ILE A 399 17.22 -23.30 6.93
C ILE A 399 18.06 -24.31 6.11
N ASP A 400 18.36 -25.48 6.66
CA ASP A 400 19.15 -26.48 5.96
C ASP A 400 18.37 -27.05 4.76
N LEU A 401 17.07 -27.33 4.93
CA LEU A 401 16.20 -27.74 3.83
C LEU A 401 16.05 -26.67 2.73
N MET A 402 16.07 -25.39 3.10
CA MET A 402 16.12 -24.31 2.08
C MET A 402 17.46 -24.30 1.34
N ARG A 403 18.58 -24.47 2.06
CA ARG A 403 19.93 -24.51 1.47
C ARG A 403 20.14 -25.70 0.54
N GLU A 404 19.54 -26.82 0.87
CA GLU A 404 19.53 -28.05 0.06
C GLU A 404 18.55 -27.96 -1.14
N GLY A 405 17.76 -26.90 -1.25
CA GLY A 405 16.77 -26.72 -2.31
C GLY A 405 15.54 -27.63 -2.16
N VAL A 406 15.32 -28.23 -0.99
CA VAL A 406 14.14 -29.04 -0.70
C VAL A 406 12.92 -28.16 -0.54
N ILE A 407 13.02 -27.04 0.20
CA ILE A 407 11.94 -26.06 0.33
C ILE A 407 12.04 -25.05 -0.79
N GLU A 408 10.97 -24.90 -1.57
CA GLU A 408 10.91 -24.11 -2.79
C GLU A 408 10.08 -22.83 -2.65
N PHE A 409 9.26 -22.72 -1.60
CA PHE A 409 8.41 -21.56 -1.32
C PHE A 409 8.17 -21.45 0.19
N VAL A 410 8.25 -20.24 0.71
CA VAL A 410 8.10 -19.97 2.14
C VAL A 410 6.94 -18.99 2.39
N VAL A 411 6.05 -19.37 3.28
CA VAL A 411 5.06 -18.47 3.89
C VAL A 411 5.47 -18.28 5.35
N SER A 412 6.04 -17.12 5.67
CA SER A 412 6.47 -16.80 7.03
C SER A 412 5.81 -15.53 7.53
N VAL A 413 4.74 -15.70 8.30
CA VAL A 413 3.91 -14.61 8.81
C VAL A 413 4.25 -14.36 10.28
N PRO A 414 4.73 -13.18 10.66
CA PRO A 414 5.09 -12.87 12.05
C PRO A 414 3.87 -12.92 12.97
N LYS A 415 4.13 -13.13 14.27
CA LYS A 415 3.06 -13.22 15.28
C LYS A 415 2.31 -11.90 15.43
N ASP A 416 3.05 -10.82 15.45
CA ASP A 416 2.57 -9.45 15.60
C ASP A 416 3.31 -8.54 14.61
N ILE A 417 2.91 -7.29 14.47
CA ILE A 417 3.70 -6.29 13.76
C ILE A 417 5.01 -6.12 14.54
N VAL A 418 6.12 -6.57 13.93
CA VAL A 418 7.39 -6.71 14.62
C VAL A 418 8.03 -5.34 14.81
N THR A 419 8.17 -4.92 16.05
CA THR A 419 8.85 -3.67 16.42
C THR A 419 10.37 -3.84 16.58
N ASP A 420 10.82 -5.07 16.81
CA ASP A 420 12.23 -5.44 16.87
C ASP A 420 12.45 -6.79 16.15
N PRO A 421 12.95 -6.75 14.92
CA PRO A 421 13.17 -7.95 14.11
C PRO A 421 14.08 -8.99 14.77
N GLN A 422 15.03 -8.57 15.60
CA GLN A 422 16.00 -9.48 16.22
C GLN A 422 15.37 -10.35 17.30
N ASN A 423 14.25 -9.94 17.87
CA ASN A 423 13.49 -10.69 18.86
C ASN A 423 12.40 -11.57 18.27
N ASP A 424 12.19 -11.54 16.95
CA ASP A 424 11.26 -12.44 16.30
C ASP A 424 11.94 -13.77 15.93
N VAL A 425 11.46 -14.84 16.52
CA VAL A 425 11.99 -16.20 16.30
C VAL A 425 11.98 -16.59 14.81
N CYS A 426 11.01 -16.10 14.02
CA CYS A 426 10.90 -16.40 12.59
C CYS A 426 11.77 -15.51 11.69
N TYR A 427 12.45 -14.49 12.22
CA TYR A 427 13.29 -13.59 11.43
C TYR A 427 14.39 -14.35 10.65
N HIS A 428 15.06 -15.31 11.29
CA HIS A 428 16.12 -16.08 10.64
C HIS A 428 15.61 -16.91 9.45
N VAL A 429 14.41 -17.44 9.55
CA VAL A 429 13.76 -18.18 8.44
C VAL A 429 13.46 -17.24 7.28
N ARG A 430 12.89 -16.05 7.54
CA ARG A 430 12.61 -15.05 6.52
C ARG A 430 13.88 -14.53 5.85
N ARG A 431 14.90 -14.21 6.67
CA ARG A 431 16.17 -13.71 6.14
C ARG A 431 16.88 -14.78 5.30
N ALA A 432 16.90 -16.03 5.74
CA ALA A 432 17.48 -17.13 4.98
C ALA A 432 16.75 -17.35 3.63
N ALA A 433 15.43 -17.22 3.60
CA ALA A 433 14.69 -17.31 2.35
C ALA A 433 15.13 -16.23 1.33
N ILE A 434 15.30 -14.98 1.76
CA ILE A 434 15.83 -13.91 0.91
C ILE A 434 17.27 -14.18 0.47
N ASP A 435 18.16 -14.56 1.41
CA ASP A 435 19.58 -14.76 1.12
C ASP A 435 19.83 -15.97 0.19
N LEU A 436 18.98 -16.99 0.27
CA LEU A 436 19.01 -18.18 -0.58
C LEU A 436 18.13 -18.03 -1.83
N ASN A 437 17.53 -16.88 -2.04
CA ASN A 437 16.62 -16.61 -3.16
C ASN A 437 15.46 -17.61 -3.26
N VAL A 438 14.90 -18.01 -2.11
CA VAL A 438 13.68 -18.80 -2.03
C VAL A 438 12.50 -17.86 -1.98
N PRO A 439 11.47 -17.99 -2.84
CA PRO A 439 10.29 -17.16 -2.81
C PRO A 439 9.63 -17.10 -1.42
N LEU A 440 9.35 -15.89 -0.95
CA LEU A 440 8.84 -15.63 0.40
C LEU A 440 7.62 -14.72 0.37
N LEU A 441 6.58 -15.08 1.09
CA LEU A 441 5.46 -14.20 1.42
C LEU A 441 5.32 -14.09 2.95
N THR A 442 5.19 -12.84 3.42
CA THR A 442 5.11 -12.51 4.85
C THR A 442 3.71 -12.05 5.28
N ASN A 443 2.76 -11.97 4.34
CA ASN A 443 1.36 -11.62 4.60
C ASN A 443 0.45 -12.82 4.30
N ALA A 444 -0.39 -13.20 5.27
CA ALA A 444 -1.24 -14.39 5.15
C ALA A 444 -2.30 -14.26 4.05
N ARG A 445 -2.85 -13.06 3.82
CA ARG A 445 -3.87 -12.88 2.78
C ARG A 445 -3.27 -12.93 1.38
N LEU A 446 -2.13 -12.27 1.17
CA LEU A 446 -1.43 -12.35 -0.11
C LEU A 446 -0.96 -13.77 -0.38
N ALA A 447 -0.43 -14.47 0.65
CA ALA A 447 -0.04 -15.87 0.53
C ALA A 447 -1.23 -16.77 0.15
N ALA A 448 -2.38 -16.59 0.81
CA ALA A 448 -3.59 -17.34 0.48
C ALA A 448 -4.09 -17.04 -0.95
N ALA A 449 -4.06 -15.79 -1.36
CA ALA A 449 -4.46 -15.39 -2.72
C ALA A 449 -3.51 -15.98 -3.78
N PHE A 450 -2.19 -15.94 -3.55
CA PHE A 450 -1.20 -16.48 -4.47
C PHE A 450 -1.27 -18.02 -4.55
N ILE A 451 -1.44 -18.71 -3.40
CA ILE A 451 -1.66 -20.17 -3.37
C ILE A 451 -2.93 -20.53 -4.14
N ASN A 452 -4.03 -19.82 -3.90
CA ASN A 452 -5.26 -20.05 -4.65
C ASN A 452 -5.06 -19.83 -6.15
N ALA A 453 -4.33 -18.79 -6.54
CA ALA A 453 -4.08 -18.50 -7.96
C ALA A 453 -3.33 -19.64 -8.65
N PHE A 454 -2.17 -20.08 -8.15
CA PHE A 454 -1.43 -21.17 -8.80
C PHE A 454 -2.03 -22.57 -8.58
N CYS A 455 -2.92 -22.75 -7.61
CA CYS A 455 -3.70 -23.99 -7.49
C CYS A 455 -4.91 -24.02 -8.45
N THR A 456 -5.36 -22.87 -8.94
CA THR A 456 -6.52 -22.75 -9.83
C THR A 456 -6.11 -22.64 -11.31
N VAL A 457 -5.08 -21.84 -11.58
CA VAL A 457 -4.58 -21.56 -12.94
C VAL A 457 -3.23 -22.22 -13.13
N ASP A 458 -3.06 -23.02 -14.21
CA ASP A 458 -1.75 -23.53 -14.59
C ASP A 458 -0.93 -22.39 -15.22
N VAL A 459 0.34 -22.27 -14.83
CA VAL A 459 1.26 -21.25 -15.38
C VAL A 459 1.39 -21.39 -16.91
N ASN A 460 1.30 -22.60 -17.43
CA ASN A 460 1.38 -22.87 -18.88
C ASN A 460 0.13 -22.43 -19.65
N ASP A 461 -1.00 -22.26 -18.96
CA ASP A 461 -2.27 -21.82 -19.54
C ASP A 461 -2.44 -20.29 -19.47
N LEU A 462 -1.49 -19.57 -18.86
CA LEU A 462 -1.53 -18.10 -18.81
C LEU A 462 -1.45 -17.53 -20.24
N ALA A 463 -2.47 -16.78 -20.61
CA ALA A 463 -2.50 -16.10 -21.90
C ALA A 463 -1.41 -15.02 -21.96
N ILE A 464 -0.65 -15.01 -23.05
CA ILE A 464 0.27 -13.93 -23.38
C ILE A 464 -0.43 -13.03 -24.39
N GLN A 465 -0.92 -11.89 -23.90
CA GLN A 465 -1.67 -10.93 -24.71
C GLN A 465 -1.05 -9.55 -24.54
N SER A 466 -1.06 -8.77 -25.61
CA SER A 466 -0.71 -7.36 -25.53
C SER A 466 -1.81 -6.56 -24.85
N TRP A 467 -1.47 -5.40 -24.31
CA TRP A 467 -2.44 -4.51 -23.65
C TRP A 467 -3.62 -4.11 -24.56
N ASP A 468 -3.40 -4.01 -25.88
CA ASP A 468 -4.44 -3.62 -26.84
C ASP A 468 -5.45 -4.74 -27.14
N GLU A 469 -5.10 -6.00 -26.88
CA GLU A 469 -5.98 -7.17 -27.11
C GLU A 469 -7.05 -7.33 -26.03
N TYR A 470 -6.84 -6.81 -24.84
CA TYR A 470 -7.88 -6.73 -23.79
C TYR A 470 -8.91 -5.66 -24.18
N LYS A 471 -10.20 -5.99 -24.08
CA LYS A 471 -11.29 -5.11 -24.54
C LYS A 471 -12.10 -4.47 -23.41
#